data_5f5dfccd69ddea4069e8868d5a4cb5ec
#
_entry.id   5f5dfccd69ddea4069e8868d5a4cb5ec
#
_cell.length_a   1.000
_cell.length_b   1.000
_cell.length_c   1.000
_cell.angle_alpha   90.00
_cell.angle_beta   90.00
_cell.angle_gamma   90.00
#
_symmetry.space_group_name_H-M   'P 1'
#
loop_
_entity.id
_entity.type
_entity.pdbx_description
1 polymer ?
#
loop_
_entity_poly.entity_id
_entity_poly.type
_entity_poly.pdbx_seq_one_letter_code
_entity_poly.pdbx_strand_id
1 'polypeptide(L)'
;IPLGLITAIYMSEYATAGKRAILKPIIEILAGEPTVVYGFFALLVITPALQGACNFIFGAPIFSGYNAGAAGIAVGIMILPIVASLSEDAMQSVPRSLREGAYALGSTKFDVSVKVVTPAALSGILASCFLAITRAIGETMVVALAAGGLAHMTLNPADQVQTMTAYMV
;
A
#
# COMPACT_ATOMS: atom_id res chain seq x y z
N ILE A 1 1.98 1.55 -3.49
CA ILE A 1 1.55 2.89 -3.98
C ILE A 1 0.55 2.72 -5.14
N PRO A 2 0.85 2.06 -6.28
CA PRO A 2 -0.10 1.98 -7.41
C PRO A 2 -1.47 1.41 -7.03
N LEU A 3 -1.50 0.33 -6.26
CA LEU A 3 -2.76 -0.28 -5.80
C LEU A 3 -3.56 0.67 -4.91
N GLY A 4 -2.90 1.40 -4.00
CA GLY A 4 -3.56 2.40 -3.16
C GLY A 4 -4.18 3.54 -3.98
N LEU A 5 -3.47 4.00 -5.02
CA LEU A 5 -3.98 5.03 -5.93
C LEU A 5 -5.18 4.54 -6.76
N ILE A 6 -5.13 3.32 -7.28
CA ILE A 6 -6.27 2.71 -7.98
C ILE A 6 -7.48 2.61 -7.05
N THR A 7 -7.26 2.19 -5.79
CA THR A 7 -8.31 2.15 -4.77
C THR A 7 -8.89 3.54 -4.50
N ALA A 8 -8.04 4.56 -4.38
CA ALA A 8 -8.47 5.95 -4.19
C ALA A 8 -9.34 6.46 -5.36
N ILE A 9 -8.92 6.22 -6.60
CA ILE A 9 -9.68 6.58 -7.80
C ILE A 9 -11.04 5.86 -7.80
N TYR A 10 -11.04 4.57 -7.50
CA TYR A 10 -12.28 3.81 -7.42
C TYR A 10 -13.23 4.38 -6.36
N MET A 11 -12.72 4.66 -5.16
CA MET A 11 -13.52 5.19 -4.06
C MET A 11 -14.03 6.60 -4.33
N SER A 12 -13.20 7.47 -4.91
CA SER A 12 -13.57 8.85 -5.22
C SER A 12 -14.58 8.94 -6.36
N GLU A 13 -14.38 8.20 -7.46
CA GLU A 13 -15.10 8.42 -8.70
C GLU A 13 -16.15 7.34 -9.01
N TYR A 14 -15.93 6.10 -8.60
CA TYR A 14 -16.77 4.96 -9.01
C TYR A 14 -17.65 4.41 -7.89
N ALA A 15 -17.22 4.52 -6.64
CA ALA A 15 -17.98 3.99 -5.52
C ALA A 15 -19.25 4.82 -5.25
N THR A 16 -20.35 4.12 -5.02
CA THR A 16 -21.58 4.77 -4.53
C THR A 16 -21.38 5.22 -3.08
N ALA A 17 -22.15 6.22 -2.64
CA ALA A 17 -22.08 6.74 -1.27
C ALA A 17 -22.16 5.64 -0.19
N GLY A 18 -23.02 4.64 -0.40
CA GLY A 18 -23.15 3.51 0.52
C GLY A 18 -21.92 2.60 0.57
N LYS A 19 -21.33 2.26 -0.58
CA LYS A 19 -20.10 1.45 -0.64
C LYS A 19 -18.94 2.18 -0.01
N ARG A 20 -18.81 3.47 -0.28
CA ARG A 20 -17.77 4.30 0.29
C ARG A 20 -17.89 4.43 1.81
N ALA A 21 -19.10 4.61 2.34
CA ALA A 21 -19.38 4.68 3.78
C ALA A 21 -18.96 3.40 4.54
N ILE A 22 -18.85 2.26 3.85
CA ILE A 22 -18.37 1.00 4.42
C ILE A 22 -16.86 0.83 4.19
N LEU A 23 -16.39 1.08 2.96
CA LEU A 23 -14.99 0.83 2.59
C LEU A 23 -14.01 1.78 3.28
N LYS A 24 -14.37 3.06 3.43
CA LYS A 24 -13.49 4.06 4.03
C LYS A 24 -13.15 3.72 5.50
N PRO A 25 -14.11 3.43 6.40
CA PRO A 25 -13.79 3.00 7.76
C PRO A 25 -12.96 1.72 7.83
N ILE A 26 -13.19 0.75 6.95
CA ILE A 26 -12.39 -0.49 6.89
C ILE A 26 -10.93 -0.18 6.58
N ILE A 27 -10.68 0.69 5.60
CA ILE A 27 -9.33 1.11 5.23
C ILE A 27 -8.68 1.89 6.37
N GLU A 28 -9.42 2.77 7.05
CA GLU A 28 -8.91 3.56 8.17
C GLU A 28 -8.59 2.69 9.40
N ILE A 29 -9.38 1.67 9.69
CA ILE A 29 -9.09 0.69 10.75
C ILE A 29 -7.78 -0.04 10.43
N LEU A 30 -7.61 -0.51 9.19
CA LEU A 30 -6.37 -1.16 8.76
C LEU A 30 -5.14 -0.23 8.86
N ALA A 31 -5.31 1.07 8.66
CA ALA A 31 -4.23 2.05 8.84
C ALA A 31 -3.82 2.23 10.31
N GLY A 32 -4.74 1.98 11.24
CA GLY A 32 -4.54 2.13 12.68
C GLY A 32 -3.98 0.89 13.40
N GLU A 33 -3.85 -0.26 12.71
CA GLU A 33 -3.37 -1.49 13.32
C GLU A 33 -1.91 -1.40 13.82
N PRO A 34 -1.58 -2.03 14.97
CA PRO A 34 -0.21 -2.10 15.48
C PRO A 34 0.72 -2.79 14.48
N THR A 35 1.87 -2.19 14.21
CA THR A 35 2.85 -2.71 13.22
C THR A 35 3.34 -4.13 13.56
N VAL A 36 3.38 -4.47 14.85
CA VAL A 36 3.73 -5.83 15.32
C VAL A 36 2.79 -6.89 14.75
N VAL A 37 1.49 -6.58 14.61
CA VAL A 37 0.50 -7.50 14.02
C VAL A 37 0.85 -7.81 12.57
N TYR A 38 1.23 -6.79 11.78
CA TYR A 38 1.69 -6.98 10.41
C TYR A 38 2.96 -7.82 10.33
N GLY A 39 3.89 -7.66 11.29
CA GLY A 39 5.10 -8.46 11.37
C GLY A 39 4.82 -9.94 11.62
N PHE A 40 3.95 -10.26 12.59
CA PHE A 40 3.51 -11.63 12.83
C PHE A 40 2.70 -12.20 11.68
N PHE A 41 1.83 -11.41 11.05
CA PHE A 41 1.09 -11.83 9.86
C PHE A 41 2.05 -12.17 8.71
N ALA A 42 3.09 -11.38 8.50
CA ALA A 42 4.11 -11.67 7.50
C ALA A 42 4.81 -13.01 7.77
N LEU A 43 5.19 -13.25 9.03
CA LEU A 43 5.90 -14.47 9.42
C LEU A 43 5.01 -15.72 9.33
N LEU A 44 3.75 -15.64 9.82
CA LEU A 44 2.88 -16.80 9.96
C LEU A 44 2.04 -17.10 8.73
N VAL A 45 1.76 -16.12 7.88
CA VAL A 45 0.87 -16.26 6.73
C VAL A 45 1.60 -16.01 5.42
N ILE A 46 2.27 -14.85 5.28
CA ILE A 46 2.88 -14.46 4.00
C ILE A 46 4.08 -15.37 3.69
N THR A 47 4.96 -15.62 4.66
CA THR A 47 6.16 -16.46 4.45
C THR A 47 5.79 -17.89 4.04
N PRO A 48 4.90 -18.63 4.73
CA PRO A 48 4.49 -19.96 4.29
C PRO A 48 3.77 -19.96 2.92
N ALA A 49 2.98 -18.91 2.64
CA ALA A 49 2.33 -18.75 1.34
C ALA A 49 3.35 -18.60 0.20
N LEU A 50 4.40 -17.77 0.40
CA LEU A 50 5.49 -17.62 -0.56
C LEU A 50 6.28 -18.92 -0.75
N GLN A 51 6.60 -19.61 0.34
CA GLN A 51 7.28 -20.91 0.28
C GLN A 51 6.45 -21.95 -0.47
N GLY A 52 5.14 -22.02 -0.19
CA GLY A 52 4.22 -22.93 -0.88
C GLY A 52 4.10 -22.63 -2.36
N ALA A 53 3.97 -21.35 -2.72
CA ALA A 53 3.91 -20.91 -4.12
C ALA A 53 5.21 -21.23 -4.87
N CYS A 54 6.37 -20.96 -4.27
CA CYS A 54 7.66 -21.28 -4.88
C CYS A 54 7.90 -22.78 -5.00
N ASN A 55 7.52 -23.55 -3.98
CA ASN A 55 7.62 -25.01 -4.04
C ASN A 55 6.73 -25.59 -5.16
N PHE A 56 5.54 -25.04 -5.34
CA PHE A 56 4.64 -25.45 -6.41
C PHE A 56 5.17 -25.10 -7.82
N ILE A 57 5.81 -23.93 -7.99
CA ILE A 57 6.27 -23.44 -9.29
C ILE A 57 7.67 -23.99 -9.64
N PHE A 58 8.59 -24.01 -8.67
CA PHE A 58 10.01 -24.30 -8.87
C PHE A 58 10.47 -25.64 -8.27
N GLY A 59 9.61 -26.32 -7.52
CA GLY A 59 9.93 -27.61 -6.88
C GLY A 59 10.91 -27.50 -5.71
N ALA A 60 11.22 -26.28 -5.21
CA ALA A 60 12.13 -26.04 -4.10
C ALA A 60 11.67 -24.85 -3.24
N PRO A 61 11.85 -24.91 -1.91
CA PRO A 61 11.59 -23.79 -1.03
C PRO A 61 12.73 -22.76 -1.17
N ILE A 62 12.52 -21.74 -2.00
CA ILE A 62 13.51 -20.69 -2.25
C ILE A 62 13.57 -19.70 -1.08
N PHE A 63 12.43 -19.43 -0.42
CA PHE A 63 12.33 -18.46 0.67
C PHE A 63 12.74 -19.08 2.00
N SER A 64 13.63 -18.40 2.73
CA SER A 64 13.95 -18.73 4.13
C SER A 64 12.77 -18.42 5.06
N GLY A 65 12.82 -18.90 6.32
CA GLY A 65 11.78 -18.63 7.32
C GLY A 65 11.61 -17.14 7.62
N TYR A 66 12.71 -16.40 7.64
CA TYR A 66 12.74 -14.94 7.64
C TYR A 66 13.22 -14.46 6.28
N ASN A 67 12.52 -13.55 5.66
CA ASN A 67 12.89 -13.10 4.31
C ASN A 67 12.41 -11.66 4.04
N ALA A 68 13.18 -10.95 3.23
CA ALA A 68 12.90 -9.57 2.84
C ALA A 68 11.60 -9.46 2.00
N GLY A 69 11.25 -10.50 1.25
CA GLY A 69 10.05 -10.52 0.41
C GLY A 69 8.76 -10.46 1.22
N ALA A 70 8.64 -11.28 2.26
CA ALA A 70 7.46 -11.27 3.14
C ALA A 70 7.35 -9.93 3.91
N ALA A 71 8.48 -9.41 4.41
CA ALA A 71 8.53 -8.10 5.06
C ALA A 71 8.10 -6.98 4.10
N GLY A 72 8.60 -6.97 2.87
CA GLY A 72 8.25 -5.99 1.84
C GLY A 72 6.76 -6.03 1.46
N ILE A 73 6.16 -7.22 1.34
CA ILE A 73 4.73 -7.38 1.10
C ILE A 73 3.92 -6.86 2.28
N ALA A 74 4.29 -7.18 3.52
CA ALA A 74 3.60 -6.72 4.71
C ALA A 74 3.63 -5.19 4.86
N VAL A 75 4.80 -4.57 4.65
CA VAL A 75 4.93 -3.10 4.61
C VAL A 75 4.09 -2.52 3.47
N GLY A 76 4.09 -3.17 2.30
CA GLY A 76 3.25 -2.78 1.17
C GLY A 76 1.75 -2.79 1.49
N ILE A 77 1.26 -3.80 2.21
CA ILE A 77 -0.13 -3.89 2.68
C ILE A 77 -0.41 -2.79 3.71
N MET A 78 0.50 -2.56 4.65
CA MET A 78 0.38 -1.56 5.71
C MET A 78 0.28 -0.12 5.17
N ILE A 79 1.04 0.22 4.11
CA ILE A 79 1.00 1.58 3.53
C ILE A 79 -0.15 1.80 2.55
N LEU A 80 -0.78 0.72 2.05
CA LEU A 80 -1.86 0.81 1.07
C LEU A 80 -3.04 1.66 1.58
N PRO A 81 -3.54 1.48 2.81
CA PRO A 81 -4.62 2.29 3.36
C PRO A 81 -4.29 3.78 3.42
N ILE A 82 -3.06 4.13 3.76
CA ILE A 82 -2.60 5.53 3.86
C ILE A 82 -2.69 6.21 2.50
N VAL A 83 -2.13 5.57 1.46
CA VAL A 83 -2.20 6.10 0.09
C VAL A 83 -3.65 6.19 -0.37
N ALA A 84 -4.45 5.14 -0.13
CA ALA A 84 -5.83 5.08 -0.59
C ALA A 84 -6.71 6.17 0.05
N SER A 85 -6.67 6.31 1.38
CA SER A 85 -7.51 7.26 2.11
C SER A 85 -7.12 8.71 1.81
N LEU A 86 -5.84 9.05 1.94
CA LEU A 86 -5.38 10.43 1.72
C LEU A 86 -5.50 10.88 0.26
N SER A 87 -5.23 9.99 -0.70
CA SER A 87 -5.43 10.32 -2.12
C SER A 87 -6.90 10.47 -2.46
N GLU A 88 -7.77 9.66 -1.87
CA GLU A 88 -9.22 9.77 -2.02
C GLU A 88 -9.72 11.11 -1.48
N ASP A 89 -9.28 11.54 -0.28
CA ASP A 89 -9.63 12.85 0.28
C ASP A 89 -9.14 14.00 -0.60
N ALA A 90 -7.92 13.90 -1.13
CA ALA A 90 -7.38 14.88 -2.07
C ALA A 90 -8.21 14.98 -3.36
N MET A 91 -8.63 13.84 -3.93
CA MET A 91 -9.49 13.84 -5.11
C MET A 91 -10.87 14.42 -4.82
N GLN A 92 -11.42 14.21 -3.62
CA GLN A 92 -12.72 14.76 -3.27
C GLN A 92 -12.73 16.26 -3.01
N SER A 93 -11.59 16.81 -2.60
CA SER A 93 -11.44 18.26 -2.45
C SER A 93 -11.51 19.02 -3.78
N VAL A 94 -11.37 18.33 -4.92
CA VAL A 94 -11.49 18.93 -6.26
C VAL A 94 -12.93 19.46 -6.48
N PRO A 95 -13.11 20.73 -6.85
CA PRO A 95 -14.42 21.33 -7.05
C PRO A 95 -15.31 20.56 -8.03
N ARG A 96 -16.59 20.42 -7.69
CA ARG A 96 -17.56 19.71 -8.56
C ARG A 96 -17.74 20.40 -9.91
N SER A 97 -17.60 21.71 -9.98
CA SER A 97 -17.70 22.49 -11.23
C SER A 97 -16.71 22.02 -12.31
N LEU A 98 -15.52 21.56 -11.93
CA LEU A 98 -14.55 21.00 -12.88
C LEU A 98 -15.05 19.67 -13.48
N ARG A 99 -15.65 18.82 -12.66
CA ARG A 99 -16.25 17.57 -13.11
C ARG A 99 -17.45 17.79 -14.01
N GLU A 100 -18.37 18.67 -13.60
CA GLU A 100 -19.58 19.01 -14.32
C GLU A 100 -19.24 19.67 -15.68
N GLY A 101 -18.25 20.57 -15.71
CA GLY A 101 -17.75 21.16 -16.94
C GLY A 101 -17.21 20.14 -17.93
N ALA A 102 -16.43 19.17 -17.44
CA ALA A 102 -15.91 18.11 -18.30
C ALA A 102 -17.02 17.17 -18.82
N TYR A 103 -18.01 16.85 -18.01
CA TYR A 103 -19.18 16.07 -18.45
C TYR A 103 -20.03 16.85 -19.48
N ALA A 104 -20.17 18.17 -19.31
CA ALA A 104 -20.88 19.00 -20.27
C ALA A 104 -20.22 19.03 -21.67
N LEU A 105 -18.89 18.82 -21.71
CA LEU A 105 -18.13 18.67 -22.96
C LEU A 105 -18.18 17.24 -23.54
N GLY A 106 -18.97 16.33 -22.95
CA GLY A 106 -19.12 14.96 -23.43
C GLY A 106 -18.04 13.98 -22.98
N SER A 107 -17.21 14.35 -21.98
CA SER A 107 -16.17 13.45 -21.46
C SER A 107 -16.77 12.23 -20.78
N THR A 108 -16.11 11.07 -20.95
CA THR A 108 -16.48 9.84 -20.25
C THR A 108 -16.07 9.92 -18.77
N LYS A 109 -16.67 9.09 -17.93
CA LYS A 109 -16.32 9.02 -16.50
C LYS A 109 -14.83 8.70 -16.28
N PHE A 110 -14.26 7.86 -17.12
CA PHE A 110 -12.83 7.54 -17.10
C PHE A 110 -11.96 8.76 -17.45
N ASP A 111 -12.33 9.50 -18.52
CA ASP A 111 -11.59 10.71 -18.91
C ASP A 111 -11.63 11.78 -17.82
N VAL A 112 -12.79 11.99 -17.19
CA VAL A 112 -12.91 12.93 -16.07
C VAL A 112 -12.02 12.51 -14.91
N SER A 113 -12.04 11.23 -14.52
CA SER A 113 -11.22 10.73 -13.41
C SER A 113 -9.72 10.91 -13.67
N VAL A 114 -9.24 10.53 -14.87
CA VAL A 114 -7.80 10.46 -15.17
C VAL A 114 -7.26 11.80 -15.66
N LYS A 115 -8.02 12.55 -16.49
CA LYS A 115 -7.53 13.77 -17.14
C LYS A 115 -7.91 15.06 -16.41
N VAL A 116 -8.89 15.03 -15.52
CA VAL A 116 -9.38 16.23 -14.81
C VAL A 116 -9.13 16.10 -13.31
N VAL A 117 -9.68 15.08 -12.65
CA VAL A 117 -9.64 14.96 -11.20
C VAL A 117 -8.24 14.59 -10.71
N THR A 118 -7.61 13.58 -11.29
CA THR A 118 -6.27 13.14 -10.88
C THR A 118 -5.22 14.24 -11.02
N PRO A 119 -5.11 14.97 -12.13
CA PRO A 119 -4.17 16.09 -12.22
C PRO A 119 -4.52 17.26 -11.29
N ALA A 120 -5.80 17.56 -11.09
CA ALA A 120 -6.23 18.62 -10.16
C ALA A 120 -5.90 18.27 -8.70
N ALA A 121 -5.94 16.99 -8.31
CA ALA A 121 -5.59 16.49 -6.99
C ALA A 121 -4.10 16.13 -6.83
N LEU A 122 -3.25 16.37 -7.84
CA LEU A 122 -1.89 15.84 -7.89
C LEU A 122 -1.05 16.21 -6.67
N SER A 123 -1.16 17.42 -6.15
CA SER A 123 -0.43 17.86 -4.96
C SER A 123 -0.75 17.02 -3.74
N GLY A 124 -2.03 16.73 -3.50
CA GLY A 124 -2.47 15.87 -2.38
C GLY A 124 -2.09 14.40 -2.59
N ILE A 125 -2.16 13.89 -3.82
CA ILE A 125 -1.72 12.54 -4.17
C ILE A 125 -0.21 12.39 -3.93
N LEU A 126 0.60 13.36 -4.34
CA LEU A 126 2.03 13.34 -4.08
C LEU A 126 2.33 13.40 -2.58
N ALA A 127 1.63 14.25 -1.83
CA ALA A 127 1.77 14.31 -0.37
C ALA A 127 1.46 12.96 0.29
N SER A 128 0.39 12.27 -0.12
CA SER A 128 0.06 10.92 0.38
C SER A 128 1.15 9.88 0.06
N CYS A 129 1.72 9.95 -1.14
CA CYS A 129 2.81 9.07 -1.56
C CYS A 129 4.09 9.33 -0.73
N PHE A 130 4.45 10.59 -0.51
CA PHE A 130 5.60 10.93 0.33
C PHE A 130 5.43 10.46 1.76
N LEU A 131 4.23 10.65 2.34
CA LEU A 131 3.92 10.17 3.68
C LEU A 131 4.03 8.63 3.77
N ALA A 132 3.51 7.91 2.78
CA ALA A 132 3.59 6.45 2.72
C ALA A 132 5.05 5.96 2.59
N ILE A 133 5.86 6.62 1.76
CA ILE A 133 7.29 6.30 1.58
C ILE A 133 8.05 6.56 2.88
N THR A 134 7.84 7.69 3.53
CA THR A 134 8.49 8.04 4.80
C THR A 134 8.15 7.01 5.88
N ARG A 135 6.87 6.60 5.96
CA ARG A 135 6.44 5.55 6.89
C ARG A 135 7.08 4.20 6.58
N ALA A 136 7.19 3.82 5.31
CA ALA A 136 7.81 2.56 4.90
C ALA A 136 9.31 2.53 5.21
N ILE A 137 10.03 3.65 5.00
CA ILE A 137 11.48 3.76 5.31
C ILE A 137 11.72 3.72 6.83
N GLY A 138 10.83 4.32 7.62
CA GLY A 138 10.91 4.34 9.08
C GLY A 138 10.41 3.05 9.74
N GLU A 139 9.93 2.07 8.98
CA GLU A 139 9.36 0.86 9.57
C GLU A 139 10.45 -0.04 10.17
N THR A 140 10.27 -0.37 11.45
CA THR A 140 11.23 -1.12 12.24
C THR A 140 10.71 -2.50 12.62
N MET A 141 9.52 -2.55 13.25
CA MET A 141 9.00 -3.77 13.88
C MET A 141 8.56 -4.82 12.89
N VAL A 142 7.88 -4.43 11.79
CA VAL A 142 7.48 -5.38 10.74
C VAL A 142 8.71 -6.03 10.13
N VAL A 143 9.75 -5.23 9.83
CA VAL A 143 10.97 -5.73 9.20
C VAL A 143 11.76 -6.61 10.17
N ALA A 144 11.93 -6.20 11.44
CA ALA A 144 12.63 -7.00 12.42
C ALA A 144 11.98 -8.38 12.65
N LEU A 145 10.63 -8.43 12.65
CA LEU A 145 9.91 -9.68 12.86
C LEU A 145 9.86 -10.56 11.60
N ALA A 146 9.74 -9.99 10.40
CA ALA A 146 9.51 -10.75 9.17
C ALA A 146 10.78 -11.01 8.35
N ALA A 147 11.71 -10.04 8.31
CA ALA A 147 12.96 -10.19 7.55
C ALA A 147 14.12 -10.78 8.38
N GLY A 148 14.00 -10.78 9.71
CA GLY A 148 15.06 -11.25 10.62
C GLY A 148 16.08 -10.17 10.95
N GLY A 149 17.17 -10.58 11.60
CA GLY A 149 18.21 -9.68 12.14
C GLY A 149 19.61 -9.90 11.54
N LEU A 150 19.71 -10.42 10.33
CA LEU A 150 21.01 -10.67 9.70
C LEU A 150 21.48 -9.44 8.93
N ALA A 151 22.55 -8.79 9.40
CA ALA A 151 23.16 -7.65 8.69
C ALA A 151 23.90 -8.15 7.45
N HIS A 152 23.16 -8.38 6.36
CA HIS A 152 23.68 -8.87 5.09
C HIS A 152 23.12 -8.01 3.95
N MET A 153 24.01 -7.59 3.06
CA MET A 153 23.62 -6.78 1.91
C MET A 153 23.33 -7.70 0.72
N THR A 154 22.07 -7.86 0.39
CA THR A 154 21.59 -8.71 -0.70
C THR A 154 20.50 -8.01 -1.50
N LEU A 155 20.39 -8.36 -2.78
CA LEU A 155 19.26 -7.97 -3.64
C LEU A 155 18.25 -9.12 -3.79
N ASN A 156 18.52 -10.28 -3.18
CA ASN A 156 17.63 -11.42 -3.24
C ASN A 156 16.51 -11.28 -2.19
N PRO A 157 15.23 -11.18 -2.59
CA PRO A 157 14.12 -11.03 -1.65
C PRO A 157 13.86 -12.27 -0.79
N ALA A 158 14.47 -13.40 -1.11
CA ALA A 158 14.35 -14.64 -0.35
C ALA A 158 15.27 -14.71 0.88
N ASP A 159 16.27 -13.82 0.95
CA ASP A 159 17.26 -13.81 2.03
C ASP A 159 16.77 -13.02 3.22
N GLN A 160 17.42 -13.30 4.37
CA GLN A 160 17.28 -12.48 5.57
C GLN A 160 18.02 -11.16 5.40
N VAL A 161 17.41 -10.08 5.83
CA VAL A 161 18.02 -8.75 5.83
C VAL A 161 17.68 -8.00 7.12
N GLN A 162 18.52 -7.03 7.47
CA GLN A 162 18.27 -6.10 8.54
C GLN A 162 18.28 -4.67 8.00
N THR A 163 17.25 -3.89 8.32
CA THR A 163 17.22 -2.46 7.97
C THR A 163 18.02 -1.65 9.00
N MET A 164 18.46 -0.44 8.60
CA MET A 164 19.14 0.47 9.52
C MET A 164 18.29 0.79 10.75
N THR A 165 16.98 0.95 10.58
CA THR A 165 16.04 1.23 11.65
C THR A 165 15.92 0.03 12.61
N ALA A 166 15.90 -1.21 12.10
CA ALA A 166 15.87 -2.41 12.91
C ALA A 166 17.21 -2.70 13.62
N TYR A 167 18.33 -2.20 13.08
CA TYR A 167 19.64 -2.32 13.72
C TYR A 167 19.82 -1.37 14.92
N MET A 168 19.10 -0.24 14.94
CA MET A 168 19.17 0.76 16.00
C MET A 168 18.31 0.43 17.24
N VAL A 169 17.50 -0.62 17.18
CA VAL A 169 16.59 -1.09 18.23
C VAL A 169 17.09 -2.42 18.80
#